data_7921c6851f42f0ce8bd22800626ab554
#
_entry.id   7921c6851f42f0ce8bd22800626ab554
#
_cell.length_a   1.000
_cell.length_b   1.000
_cell.length_c   1.000
_cell.angle_alpha   90.00
_cell.angle_beta   90.00
_cell.angle_gamma   90.00
#
_symmetry.space_group_name_H-M   'P 1'
#
loop_
_entity.id
_entity.type
_entity.pdbx_description
1 polymer ?
#
loop_
_entity_poly.entity_id
_entity_poly.type
_entity_poly.pdbx_seq_one_letter_code
_entity_poly.pdbx_strand_id
1 'polypeptide(L)'
;MMSFSLALRNAAGLVGLMLVATGLSGAARANDPAAKGPAGDGTLPSLVKIAGEGEMNSHAMDFLTQLSDDVGARVTGSPADHKAEDWGIAKMNEIGLVNVHKEKYTIWKGWTRGTADADLLTPVRHKLHIDSMGWTGSTVAGGTDADVVAVNLFDIDNEIKNVSRLKGKVALMVMRGKPDGRPGIQYFIRMADFIRAAAPAGVMAIIGGQGGGKSMGMNLTHTGILGFDADFQTPVVAMTAEDQGQLERYLDRGITPRVHFNIQNTFTNGPVETANVVGEVRGTEHPEQILVVGGHLDSWDLSQGTTDNGSGTATTLGAADAIMRSGAKPRRTIRFVLFTGEEQGLDGSLAYVKQHQSEMANHLGDLILDAGQGEVKGFQLGGRSDLLDAFQPFADSLTAMGPISVDDKIEDGTDTLTFTIAGLPGINMLQDTKDYMYTHHSQADALEAQKQDVLAKNATLMALAAFWIADRPERFAVPWPAERTAKMLREQHEYEELKAFHLWPFGDLGKDDAPQN
;
A
#
# COMPACT_ATOMS: atom_id res chain seq x y z
N MET A 1 -0.96 -4.88 5.04
CA MET A 1 0.09 -4.51 6.02
C MET A 1 -0.34 -3.39 6.97
N MET A 2 -0.80 -2.25 6.49
CA MET A 2 -1.28 -1.13 7.33
C MET A 2 -2.26 -1.53 8.44
N SER A 3 -3.10 -2.56 8.28
CA SER A 3 -4.11 -2.88 9.30
C SER A 3 -3.55 -3.53 10.57
N PHE A 4 -2.40 -4.19 10.51
CA PHE A 4 -1.81 -4.84 11.68
C PHE A 4 -1.02 -3.84 12.55
N SER A 5 -0.30 -2.91 11.94
CA SER A 5 0.44 -1.85 12.65
C SER A 5 -0.50 -0.83 13.28
N LEU A 6 -1.57 -0.43 12.57
CA LEU A 6 -2.54 0.55 13.06
C LEU A 6 -3.40 0.03 14.23
N ALA A 7 -3.78 -1.25 14.22
CA ALA A 7 -4.57 -1.84 15.31
C ALA A 7 -3.77 -1.94 16.63
N LEU A 8 -2.47 -2.12 16.56
CA LEU A 8 -1.61 -2.17 17.75
C LEU A 8 -1.16 -0.78 18.24
N ARG A 9 -0.99 0.19 17.34
CA ARG A 9 -0.71 1.60 17.73
C ARG A 9 -1.91 2.27 18.41
N ASN A 10 -3.14 1.97 18.02
CA ASN A 10 -4.36 2.53 18.66
C ASN A 10 -4.67 1.93 20.04
N ALA A 11 -4.12 0.79 20.41
CA ALA A 11 -4.29 0.23 21.76
C ALA A 11 -3.37 0.87 22.82
N ALA A 12 -2.31 1.59 22.40
CA ALA A 12 -1.39 2.29 23.30
C ALA A 12 -1.75 3.76 23.56
N GLY A 13 -2.75 4.32 22.87
CA GLY A 13 -3.09 5.75 22.85
C GLY A 13 -4.16 6.22 23.82
N LEU A 14 -4.58 5.43 24.82
CA LEU A 14 -5.68 5.79 25.74
C LEU A 14 -5.21 5.92 27.19
N VAL A 15 -4.27 6.82 27.47
CA VAL A 15 -4.12 7.45 28.81
C VAL A 15 -3.41 8.81 28.61
N GLY A 16 -4.11 9.90 28.88
CA GLY A 16 -3.45 11.19 29.09
C GLY A 16 -4.18 12.41 28.54
N LEU A 17 -5.37 12.70 29.04
CA LEU A 17 -5.98 14.02 28.91
C LEU A 17 -5.76 14.77 30.23
N MET A 18 -4.93 15.81 30.27
CA MET A 18 -5.04 16.90 31.22
C MET A 18 -4.60 18.22 30.59
N LEU A 19 -5.54 19.16 30.63
CA LEU A 19 -5.41 20.56 30.26
C LEU A 19 -4.34 21.28 31.10
N VAL A 20 -3.56 22.15 30.48
CA VAL A 20 -3.18 23.44 31.10
C VAL A 20 -3.18 24.52 30.01
N ALA A 21 -4.08 25.46 30.18
CA ALA A 21 -4.06 26.75 29.50
C ALA A 21 -3.23 27.72 30.32
N THR A 22 -2.28 28.43 29.70
CA THR A 22 -1.90 29.82 30.12
C THR A 22 -1.03 30.48 29.05
N GLY A 23 -1.42 31.69 28.67
CA GLY A 23 -0.55 32.84 28.65
C GLY A 23 -0.19 33.38 27.27
N LEU A 24 -1.01 34.31 26.78
CA LEU A 24 -0.66 35.33 25.78
C LEU A 24 0.48 36.20 26.26
N SER A 25 1.51 36.41 25.44
CA SER A 25 2.21 37.70 25.38
C SER A 25 2.73 37.93 23.95
N GLY A 26 2.14 38.91 23.30
CA GLY A 26 2.56 39.41 22.00
C GLY A 26 3.88 40.16 22.08
N ALA A 27 4.73 39.93 21.10
CA ALA A 27 5.78 40.82 20.72
C ALA A 27 5.70 41.03 19.20
N ALA A 28 5.27 42.22 18.82
CA ALA A 28 5.34 42.70 17.44
C ALA A 28 6.79 42.70 16.98
N ARG A 29 7.10 42.01 15.88
CA ARG A 29 8.34 42.20 15.12
C ARG A 29 8.05 43.05 13.88
N ALA A 30 8.88 44.07 13.75
CA ALA A 30 8.86 45.05 12.69
C ALA A 30 9.12 44.43 11.31
N ASN A 31 8.56 45.08 10.32
CA ASN A 31 8.68 44.92 8.88
C ASN A 31 10.05 44.46 8.39
N ASP A 32 10.08 43.26 7.80
CA ASP A 32 11.10 42.83 6.85
C ASP A 32 10.49 42.84 5.42
N PRO A 33 11.22 43.32 4.41
CA PRO A 33 10.64 43.54 3.09
C PRO A 33 10.34 42.22 2.40
N ALA A 34 9.08 42.07 1.98
CA ALA A 34 8.52 41.14 1.00
C ALA A 34 9.39 39.92 0.69
N ALA A 35 9.09 38.81 1.36
CA ALA A 35 9.41 37.49 0.85
C ALA A 35 8.80 37.39 -0.56
N LYS A 36 9.66 37.26 -1.58
CA LYS A 36 9.22 36.92 -2.94
C LYS A 36 8.40 35.66 -2.87
N GLY A 37 7.14 35.69 -3.34
CA GLY A 37 6.24 34.57 -3.35
C GLY A 37 6.84 33.38 -4.12
N PRO A 38 6.31 32.15 -3.90
CA PRO A 38 6.91 30.88 -4.30
C PRO A 38 6.87 30.53 -5.79
N ALA A 39 6.53 31.46 -6.67
CA ALA A 39 6.51 31.22 -8.11
C ALA A 39 7.32 32.29 -8.84
N GLY A 40 8.56 31.95 -9.20
CA GLY A 40 9.31 32.68 -10.23
C GLY A 40 8.69 32.43 -11.59
N ASP A 41 8.57 33.50 -12.34
CA ASP A 41 8.30 33.67 -13.78
C ASP A 41 7.94 32.40 -14.60
N GLY A 42 6.64 32.16 -14.82
CA GLY A 42 6.14 31.16 -15.76
C GLY A 42 5.41 29.95 -15.12
N THR A 43 5.76 29.54 -13.92
CA THR A 43 5.15 28.37 -13.26
C THR A 43 3.68 28.62 -12.89
N LEU A 44 3.35 29.76 -12.31
CA LEU A 44 1.97 30.06 -11.88
C LEU A 44 0.93 30.01 -13.01
N PRO A 45 1.15 30.60 -14.20
CA PRO A 45 0.22 30.46 -15.31
C PRO A 45 0.01 29.01 -15.76
N SER A 46 1.04 28.17 -15.68
CA SER A 46 0.95 26.74 -15.99
C SER A 46 0.13 26.00 -14.93
N LEU A 47 0.36 26.24 -13.66
CA LEU A 47 -0.42 25.65 -12.57
C LEU A 47 -1.90 26.00 -12.65
N VAL A 48 -2.25 27.26 -12.99
CA VAL A 48 -3.66 27.68 -13.18
C VAL A 48 -4.32 26.92 -14.33
N LYS A 49 -3.62 26.70 -15.44
CA LYS A 49 -4.16 25.91 -16.57
C LYS A 49 -4.34 24.44 -16.19
N ILE A 50 -3.35 23.85 -15.51
CA ILE A 50 -3.41 22.47 -15.03
C ILE A 50 -4.60 22.29 -14.07
N ALA A 51 -4.77 23.22 -13.11
CA ALA A 51 -5.92 23.19 -12.21
C ALA A 51 -7.25 23.27 -12.97
N GLY A 52 -7.35 24.15 -13.98
CA GLY A 52 -8.53 24.26 -14.81
C GLY A 52 -8.86 22.97 -15.57
N GLU A 53 -7.86 22.32 -16.18
CA GLU A 53 -8.06 21.03 -16.86
C GLU A 53 -8.40 19.91 -15.90
N GLY A 54 -7.72 19.83 -14.75
CA GLY A 54 -7.96 18.79 -13.76
C GLY A 54 -9.33 18.88 -13.08
N GLU A 55 -9.76 20.07 -12.68
CA GLU A 55 -11.05 20.26 -11.99
C GLU A 55 -12.26 20.23 -12.94
N MET A 56 -12.16 20.81 -14.12
CA MET A 56 -13.32 21.02 -14.99
C MET A 56 -13.47 19.96 -16.09
N ASN A 57 -12.38 19.27 -16.41
CA ASN A 57 -12.32 18.36 -17.55
C ASN A 57 -11.62 17.03 -17.18
N SER A 58 -11.68 16.60 -15.92
CA SER A 58 -10.99 15.38 -15.45
C SER A 58 -11.54 14.13 -16.14
N HIS A 59 -10.64 13.30 -16.66
CA HIS A 59 -10.93 11.95 -17.18
C HIS A 59 -10.59 10.84 -16.18
N ALA A 60 -10.19 11.18 -14.94
CA ALA A 60 -9.76 10.17 -13.97
C ALA A 60 -10.84 9.12 -13.69
N MET A 61 -12.12 9.52 -13.59
CA MET A 61 -13.22 8.57 -13.38
C MET A 61 -13.47 7.68 -14.61
N ASP A 62 -13.26 8.18 -15.82
CA ASP A 62 -13.38 7.39 -17.06
C ASP A 62 -12.27 6.32 -17.10
N PHE A 63 -11.04 6.68 -16.70
CA PHE A 63 -9.94 5.73 -16.59
C PHE A 63 -10.23 4.67 -15.52
N LEU A 64 -10.71 5.08 -14.35
CA LEU A 64 -11.05 4.17 -13.27
C LEU A 64 -12.18 3.21 -13.67
N THR A 65 -13.23 3.73 -14.30
CA THR A 65 -14.36 2.91 -14.78
C THR A 65 -13.88 1.85 -15.76
N GLN A 66 -13.05 2.23 -16.74
CA GLN A 66 -12.50 1.27 -17.71
C GLN A 66 -11.60 0.22 -17.05
N LEU A 67 -10.74 0.63 -16.10
CA LEU A 67 -9.89 -0.31 -15.38
C LEU A 67 -10.71 -1.28 -14.53
N SER A 68 -11.72 -0.78 -13.81
CA SER A 68 -12.55 -1.59 -12.92
C SER A 68 -13.51 -2.52 -13.69
N ASP A 69 -14.19 -2.01 -14.74
CA ASP A 69 -15.24 -2.78 -15.43
C ASP A 69 -14.70 -3.61 -16.59
N ASP A 70 -13.71 -3.11 -17.35
CA ASP A 70 -13.21 -3.79 -18.54
C ASP A 70 -12.05 -4.73 -18.23
N VAL A 71 -11.24 -4.44 -17.21
CA VAL A 71 -10.11 -5.29 -16.76
C VAL A 71 -10.50 -6.06 -15.50
N GLY A 72 -10.94 -5.35 -14.45
CA GLY A 72 -11.32 -5.91 -13.16
C GLY A 72 -10.14 -6.22 -12.26
N ALA A 73 -10.28 -7.23 -11.44
CA ALA A 73 -9.25 -7.74 -10.53
C ALA A 73 -7.96 -8.14 -11.26
N ARG A 74 -6.80 -7.71 -10.75
CA ARG A 74 -5.52 -7.69 -11.48
C ARG A 74 -4.37 -8.26 -10.64
N VAL A 75 -4.55 -9.46 -10.09
CA VAL A 75 -3.50 -10.10 -9.29
C VAL A 75 -2.22 -10.22 -10.11
N THR A 76 -1.12 -9.75 -9.57
CA THR A 76 0.20 -9.67 -10.23
C THR A 76 0.60 -10.98 -10.90
N GLY A 77 1.02 -10.89 -12.16
CA GLY A 77 1.40 -12.03 -12.99
C GLY A 77 0.22 -12.86 -13.52
N SER A 78 -1.02 -12.42 -13.29
CA SER A 78 -2.21 -13.05 -13.87
C SER A 78 -2.48 -12.57 -15.30
N PRO A 79 -3.33 -13.26 -16.08
CA PRO A 79 -3.76 -12.75 -17.38
C PRO A 79 -4.47 -11.38 -17.31
N ALA A 80 -5.14 -11.07 -16.19
CA ALA A 80 -5.79 -9.78 -15.99
C ALA A 80 -4.77 -8.67 -15.71
N ASP A 81 -3.68 -8.96 -14.98
CA ASP A 81 -2.56 -8.06 -14.80
C ASP A 81 -1.93 -7.68 -16.14
N HIS A 82 -1.62 -8.64 -17.00
CA HIS A 82 -1.11 -8.36 -18.35
C HIS A 82 -2.08 -7.54 -19.21
N LYS A 83 -3.39 -7.78 -19.06
CA LYS A 83 -4.41 -6.95 -19.72
C LYS A 83 -4.41 -5.52 -19.18
N ALA A 84 -4.19 -5.32 -17.88
CA ALA A 84 -4.05 -4.01 -17.26
C ALA A 84 -2.79 -3.29 -17.76
N GLU A 85 -1.65 -3.99 -17.85
CA GLU A 85 -0.43 -3.44 -18.43
C GLU A 85 -0.65 -2.93 -19.87
N ASP A 86 -1.31 -3.75 -20.73
CA ASP A 86 -1.64 -3.37 -22.12
C ASP A 86 -2.60 -2.18 -22.17
N TRP A 87 -3.59 -2.14 -21.26
CA TRP A 87 -4.50 -1.02 -21.10
C TRP A 87 -3.75 0.25 -20.68
N GLY A 88 -2.82 0.16 -19.71
CA GLY A 88 -1.99 1.28 -19.28
C GLY A 88 -1.15 1.86 -20.42
N ILE A 89 -0.49 1.01 -21.23
CA ILE A 89 0.22 1.42 -22.46
C ILE A 89 -0.71 2.17 -23.41
N ALA A 90 -1.90 1.63 -23.65
CA ALA A 90 -2.86 2.27 -24.54
C ALA A 90 -3.30 3.66 -24.04
N LYS A 91 -3.60 3.78 -22.72
CA LYS A 91 -4.02 5.06 -22.12
C LYS A 91 -2.90 6.09 -22.11
N MET A 92 -1.67 5.73 -21.75
CA MET A 92 -0.53 6.64 -21.81
C MET A 92 -0.26 7.16 -23.22
N ASN A 93 -0.42 6.31 -24.25
CA ASN A 93 -0.33 6.74 -25.65
C ASN A 93 -1.49 7.66 -26.06
N GLU A 94 -2.72 7.37 -25.61
CA GLU A 94 -3.92 8.20 -25.86
C GLU A 94 -3.76 9.60 -25.24
N ILE A 95 -3.23 9.71 -24.03
CA ILE A 95 -2.89 10.96 -23.34
C ILE A 95 -1.80 11.74 -24.10
N GLY A 96 -0.97 11.05 -24.90
CA GLY A 96 0.11 11.64 -25.67
C GLY A 96 1.44 11.71 -24.93
N LEU A 97 1.66 10.85 -23.93
CA LEU A 97 2.96 10.71 -23.28
C LEU A 97 3.99 10.16 -24.29
N VAL A 98 5.24 10.49 -24.04
CA VAL A 98 6.38 9.95 -24.84
C VAL A 98 7.08 8.84 -24.08
N ASN A 99 7.93 8.07 -24.78
CA ASN A 99 8.69 6.97 -24.17
C ASN A 99 7.79 5.94 -23.46
N VAL A 100 6.60 5.66 -24.03
CA VAL A 100 5.65 4.71 -23.44
C VAL A 100 6.13 3.28 -23.66
N HIS A 101 6.37 2.53 -22.60
CA HIS A 101 6.86 1.15 -22.66
C HIS A 101 6.57 0.37 -21.38
N LYS A 102 6.80 -0.96 -21.43
CA LYS A 102 6.76 -1.86 -20.29
C LYS A 102 8.19 -2.11 -19.77
N GLU A 103 8.38 -2.02 -18.46
CA GLU A 103 9.62 -2.41 -17.78
C GLU A 103 9.41 -3.75 -17.08
N LYS A 104 9.90 -4.81 -17.72
CA LYS A 104 9.67 -6.19 -17.32
C LYS A 104 10.52 -6.61 -16.14
N TYR A 105 9.93 -7.42 -15.27
CA TYR A 105 10.59 -8.13 -14.17
C TYR A 105 9.88 -9.47 -13.91
N THR A 106 10.32 -10.23 -12.92
CA THR A 106 9.72 -11.52 -12.58
C THR A 106 9.43 -11.61 -11.09
N ILE A 107 8.27 -12.13 -10.75
CA ILE A 107 7.94 -12.60 -9.40
C ILE A 107 8.24 -14.10 -9.28
N TRP A 108 8.44 -14.59 -8.07
CA TRP A 108 8.89 -15.97 -7.81
C TRP A 108 7.90 -17.03 -8.30
N LYS A 109 6.59 -16.74 -8.29
CA LYS A 109 5.53 -17.68 -8.67
C LYS A 109 4.19 -16.96 -8.85
N GLY A 110 3.44 -17.33 -9.88
CA GLY A 110 2.06 -16.89 -10.03
C GLY A 110 1.11 -17.76 -9.19
N TRP A 111 0.00 -17.16 -8.79
CA TRP A 111 -1.06 -17.81 -8.03
C TRP A 111 -2.43 -17.41 -8.58
N THR A 112 -3.37 -18.34 -8.51
CA THR A 112 -4.76 -18.11 -8.90
C THR A 112 -5.67 -18.63 -7.82
N ARG A 113 -6.55 -17.76 -7.32
CA ARG A 113 -7.63 -18.12 -6.41
C ARG A 113 -8.59 -19.05 -7.13
N GLY A 114 -8.90 -20.15 -6.50
CA GLY A 114 -9.98 -21.04 -6.93
C GLY A 114 -11.19 -20.94 -6.00
N THR A 115 -11.94 -22.03 -5.88
CA THR A 115 -13.09 -22.08 -4.99
C THR A 115 -12.68 -22.20 -3.53
N ALA A 116 -13.41 -21.53 -2.65
CA ALA A 116 -13.29 -21.64 -1.20
C ALA A 116 -14.69 -21.79 -0.59
N ASP A 117 -15.03 -23.03 -0.22
CA ASP A 117 -16.31 -23.36 0.42
C ASP A 117 -16.07 -23.84 1.84
N ALA A 118 -16.91 -23.41 2.77
CA ALA A 118 -16.89 -23.88 4.15
C ALA A 118 -18.30 -24.07 4.72
N ASP A 119 -18.45 -25.13 5.52
CA ASP A 119 -19.64 -25.39 6.31
C ASP A 119 -19.26 -25.62 7.76
N LEU A 120 -19.97 -25.03 8.70
CA LEU A 120 -20.03 -25.51 10.08
C LEU A 120 -20.92 -26.76 10.09
N LEU A 121 -20.40 -27.90 10.54
CA LEU A 121 -21.11 -29.19 10.61
C LEU A 121 -21.77 -29.39 11.98
N THR A 122 -21.05 -29.02 13.04
CA THR A 122 -21.52 -29.11 14.43
C THR A 122 -21.02 -27.90 15.21
N PRO A 123 -21.76 -27.41 16.23
CA PRO A 123 -23.02 -27.93 16.79
C PRO A 123 -24.28 -27.60 15.97
N VAL A 124 -24.23 -26.59 15.08
CA VAL A 124 -25.36 -26.19 14.22
C VAL A 124 -24.86 -26.04 12.81
N ARG A 125 -25.50 -26.73 11.85
CA ARG A 125 -25.06 -26.71 10.46
C ARG A 125 -25.48 -25.45 9.72
N HIS A 126 -24.52 -24.73 9.13
CA HIS A 126 -24.73 -23.62 8.18
C HIS A 126 -23.45 -23.32 7.38
N LYS A 127 -23.57 -22.53 6.33
CA LYS A 127 -22.44 -22.02 5.54
C LYS A 127 -21.60 -21.05 6.37
N LEU A 128 -20.28 -21.12 6.17
CA LEU A 128 -19.32 -20.13 6.65
C LEU A 128 -18.81 -19.33 5.46
N HIS A 129 -18.58 -18.02 5.65
CA HIS A 129 -18.08 -17.12 4.61
C HIS A 129 -16.56 -17.03 4.73
N ILE A 130 -15.89 -17.57 3.72
CA ILE A 130 -14.42 -17.59 3.66
C ILE A 130 -13.92 -17.23 2.26
N ASP A 131 -12.69 -16.70 2.20
CA ASP A 131 -11.89 -16.58 0.99
C ASP A 131 -10.45 -16.98 1.27
N SER A 132 -9.74 -17.52 0.26
CA SER A 132 -8.34 -17.88 0.41
C SER A 132 -7.47 -16.63 0.63
N MET A 133 -6.45 -16.74 1.45
CA MET A 133 -5.34 -15.80 1.45
C MET A 133 -4.45 -16.03 0.23
N GLY A 134 -3.79 -14.98 -0.24
CA GLY A 134 -2.89 -15.06 -1.39
C GLY A 134 -1.72 -16.01 -1.15
N TRP A 135 -1.27 -16.66 -2.22
CA TRP A 135 -0.15 -17.62 -2.22
C TRP A 135 -0.25 -18.73 -1.18
N THR A 136 -1.49 -19.23 -0.94
CA THR A 136 -1.75 -20.37 -0.07
C THR A 136 -2.28 -21.57 -0.83
N GLY A 137 -2.09 -22.76 -0.27
CA GLY A 137 -2.39 -24.04 -0.90
C GLY A 137 -3.88 -24.42 -0.94
N SER A 138 -4.12 -25.68 -1.24
CA SER A 138 -5.44 -26.27 -1.38
C SER A 138 -5.67 -27.37 -0.34
N THR A 139 -6.93 -27.64 -0.03
CA THR A 139 -7.32 -28.90 0.62
C THR A 139 -7.23 -30.06 -0.37
N VAL A 140 -7.36 -31.29 0.09
CA VAL A 140 -7.57 -32.43 -0.80
C VAL A 140 -8.86 -32.22 -1.63
N ALA A 141 -8.90 -32.80 -2.82
CA ALA A 141 -10.08 -32.71 -3.69
C ALA A 141 -11.35 -33.22 -2.97
N GLY A 142 -12.40 -32.41 -3.03
CA GLY A 142 -13.65 -32.68 -2.31
C GLY A 142 -13.64 -32.22 -0.85
N GLY A 143 -12.56 -31.60 -0.41
CA GLY A 143 -12.47 -30.97 0.91
C GLY A 143 -12.12 -31.91 2.06
N THR A 144 -12.19 -31.38 3.26
CA THR A 144 -11.87 -32.12 4.49
C THR A 144 -12.77 -31.69 5.64
N ASP A 145 -13.13 -32.66 6.47
CA ASP A 145 -13.85 -32.43 7.74
C ASP A 145 -12.86 -32.45 8.89
N ALA A 146 -12.84 -31.41 9.68
CA ALA A 146 -11.94 -31.31 10.82
C ALA A 146 -12.55 -30.55 11.99
N ASP A 147 -12.05 -30.84 13.20
CA ASP A 147 -12.35 -30.05 14.38
C ASP A 147 -11.51 -28.77 14.38
N VAL A 148 -12.12 -27.69 14.86
CA VAL A 148 -11.46 -26.38 15.02
C VAL A 148 -10.74 -26.30 16.36
N VAL A 149 -9.50 -25.83 16.35
CA VAL A 149 -8.68 -25.62 17.55
C VAL A 149 -8.12 -24.18 17.53
N ALA A 150 -8.28 -23.46 18.63
CA ALA A 150 -7.70 -22.13 18.77
C ALA A 150 -6.18 -22.17 18.84
N VAL A 151 -5.54 -21.20 18.16
CA VAL A 151 -4.11 -20.93 18.15
C VAL A 151 -3.92 -19.47 18.55
N ASN A 152 -3.27 -19.22 19.66
CA ASN A 152 -3.15 -17.86 20.20
C ASN A 152 -1.96 -17.12 19.58
N LEU A 153 -2.22 -16.09 18.80
CA LEU A 153 -1.20 -15.27 18.17
C LEU A 153 -0.26 -14.60 19.20
N PHE A 154 -0.75 -14.25 20.40
CA PHE A 154 0.08 -13.67 21.45
C PHE A 154 0.98 -14.69 22.16
N ASP A 155 0.78 -15.99 21.91
CA ASP A 155 1.62 -17.09 22.39
C ASP A 155 2.22 -17.90 21.23
N ILE A 156 2.40 -17.27 20.08
CA ILE A 156 2.72 -17.93 18.79
C ILE A 156 3.99 -18.77 18.85
N ASP A 157 5.00 -18.38 19.65
CA ASP A 157 6.24 -19.15 19.81
C ASP A 157 6.00 -20.52 20.47
N ASN A 158 5.07 -20.59 21.42
CA ASN A 158 4.66 -21.84 22.03
C ASN A 158 3.78 -22.67 21.09
N GLU A 159 2.92 -22.01 20.32
CA GLU A 159 2.07 -22.67 19.32
C GLU A 159 2.91 -23.32 18.22
N ILE A 160 3.98 -22.67 17.75
CA ILE A 160 4.93 -23.26 16.78
C ILE A 160 5.60 -24.49 17.35
N LYS A 161 6.11 -24.44 18.60
CA LYS A 161 6.74 -25.57 19.26
C LYS A 161 5.82 -26.77 19.41
N ASN A 162 4.52 -26.53 19.57
CA ASN A 162 3.49 -27.53 19.81
C ASN A 162 2.57 -27.77 18.60
N VAL A 163 2.97 -27.36 17.40
CA VAL A 163 2.14 -27.41 16.19
C VAL A 163 1.65 -28.83 15.87
N SER A 164 2.38 -29.88 16.26
CA SER A 164 2.00 -31.28 16.06
C SER A 164 0.66 -31.67 16.71
N ARG A 165 0.22 -30.94 17.76
CA ARG A 165 -1.12 -31.13 18.38
C ARG A 165 -2.27 -30.83 17.43
N LEU A 166 -1.99 -30.10 16.36
CA LEU A 166 -2.98 -29.66 15.38
C LEU A 166 -3.10 -30.64 14.18
N LYS A 167 -2.42 -31.77 14.21
CA LYS A 167 -2.53 -32.78 13.16
C LYS A 167 -3.99 -33.18 12.91
N GLY A 168 -4.45 -33.06 11.66
CA GLY A 168 -5.83 -33.34 11.27
C GLY A 168 -6.87 -32.35 11.78
N LYS A 169 -6.45 -31.16 12.20
CA LYS A 169 -7.32 -30.10 12.72
C LYS A 169 -7.28 -28.86 11.82
N VAL A 170 -8.28 -27.99 11.99
CA VAL A 170 -8.27 -26.62 11.49
C VAL A 170 -7.82 -25.69 12.62
N ALA A 171 -6.78 -24.89 12.35
CA ALA A 171 -6.29 -23.91 13.28
C ALA A 171 -7.06 -22.59 13.14
N LEU A 172 -7.67 -22.11 14.21
CA LEU A 172 -8.29 -20.78 14.27
C LEU A 172 -7.35 -19.83 15.00
N MET A 173 -6.79 -18.86 14.29
CA MET A 173 -5.94 -17.82 14.88
C MET A 173 -6.78 -16.88 15.73
N VAL A 174 -6.41 -16.71 17.00
CA VAL A 174 -7.08 -15.84 17.95
C VAL A 174 -6.10 -14.95 18.68
N MET A 175 -6.54 -13.80 19.15
CA MET A 175 -5.75 -12.88 19.97
C MET A 175 -6.31 -12.88 21.40
N ARG A 176 -5.75 -13.69 22.29
CA ARG A 176 -6.23 -13.83 23.68
C ARG A 176 -5.19 -13.37 24.68
N GLY A 177 -5.62 -12.61 25.66
CA GLY A 177 -4.77 -12.08 26.70
C GLY A 177 -4.13 -10.75 26.34
N LYS A 178 -2.92 -10.51 26.83
CA LYS A 178 -2.15 -9.30 26.52
C LYS A 178 -1.01 -9.64 25.55
N PRO A 179 -0.74 -8.77 24.55
CA PRO A 179 0.46 -8.93 23.74
C PRO A 179 1.71 -8.88 24.61
N ASP A 180 2.75 -9.59 24.23
CA ASP A 180 4.02 -9.68 24.95
C ASP A 180 4.94 -8.45 24.75
N GLY A 181 4.44 -7.42 24.05
CA GLY A 181 5.15 -6.17 23.80
C GLY A 181 6.05 -6.16 22.57
N ARG A 182 6.09 -7.28 21.81
CA ARG A 182 6.80 -7.28 20.51
C ARG A 182 6.10 -6.35 19.50
N PRO A 183 6.83 -5.74 18.55
CA PRO A 183 6.25 -4.97 17.45
C PRO A 183 5.27 -5.80 16.60
N GLY A 184 4.29 -5.14 15.98
CA GLY A 184 3.27 -5.79 15.14
C GLY A 184 3.87 -6.67 14.05
N ILE A 185 4.92 -6.18 13.39
CA ILE A 185 5.64 -6.91 12.35
C ILE A 185 6.19 -8.27 12.84
N GLN A 186 6.62 -8.38 14.09
CA GLN A 186 7.11 -9.64 14.64
C GLN A 186 5.99 -10.68 14.75
N TYR A 187 4.74 -10.27 15.01
CA TYR A 187 3.59 -11.19 14.96
C TYR A 187 3.33 -11.68 13.54
N PHE A 188 3.46 -10.81 12.53
CA PHE A 188 3.31 -11.19 11.12
C PHE A 188 4.36 -12.24 10.71
N ILE A 189 5.64 -12.02 11.03
CA ILE A 189 6.71 -12.97 10.74
C ILE A 189 6.46 -14.30 11.44
N ARG A 190 6.12 -14.27 12.73
CA ARG A 190 5.87 -15.49 13.49
C ARG A 190 4.63 -16.24 13.01
N MET A 191 3.63 -15.53 12.51
CA MET A 191 2.48 -16.14 11.84
C MET A 191 2.91 -16.88 10.56
N ALA A 192 3.75 -16.27 9.72
CA ALA A 192 4.33 -16.94 8.55
C ALA A 192 5.14 -18.19 8.94
N ASP A 193 5.94 -18.13 10.01
CA ASP A 193 6.68 -19.29 10.53
C ASP A 193 5.73 -20.39 11.01
N PHE A 194 4.65 -20.04 11.69
CA PHE A 194 3.62 -21.00 12.10
C PHE A 194 2.98 -21.67 10.88
N ILE A 195 2.63 -20.90 9.85
CA ILE A 195 2.02 -21.44 8.63
C ILE A 195 3.00 -22.40 7.92
N ARG A 196 4.30 -22.06 7.84
CA ARG A 196 5.33 -22.96 7.30
C ARG A 196 5.44 -24.25 8.10
N ALA A 197 5.34 -24.18 9.43
CA ALA A 197 5.39 -25.35 10.31
C ALA A 197 4.12 -26.21 10.24
N ALA A 198 2.98 -25.64 9.84
CA ALA A 198 1.67 -26.28 9.83
C ALA A 198 1.57 -27.41 8.78
N ALA A 199 2.12 -27.21 7.58
CA ALA A 199 2.05 -28.20 6.48
C ALA A 199 2.70 -29.54 6.89
N PRO A 200 3.98 -29.62 7.32
CA PRO A 200 4.59 -30.87 7.72
C PRO A 200 3.97 -31.46 9.00
N ALA A 201 3.33 -30.64 9.84
CA ALA A 201 2.59 -31.09 11.01
C ALA A 201 1.24 -31.71 10.68
N GLY A 202 0.73 -31.58 9.44
CA GLY A 202 -0.54 -32.13 8.97
C GLY A 202 -1.75 -31.32 9.45
N VAL A 203 -1.61 -30.00 9.60
CA VAL A 203 -2.72 -29.08 9.81
C VAL A 203 -3.55 -29.01 8.52
N MET A 204 -4.87 -29.13 8.62
CA MET A 204 -5.75 -29.27 7.46
C MET A 204 -6.04 -27.95 6.76
N ALA A 205 -6.22 -26.89 7.54
CA ALA A 205 -6.37 -25.50 7.10
C ALA A 205 -6.14 -24.55 8.26
N ILE A 206 -5.91 -23.28 7.96
CA ILE A 206 -5.77 -22.20 8.93
C ILE A 206 -6.81 -21.12 8.64
N ILE A 207 -7.56 -20.71 9.64
CA ILE A 207 -8.39 -19.51 9.64
C ILE A 207 -7.53 -18.40 10.27
N GLY A 208 -6.96 -17.55 9.45
CA GLY A 208 -5.95 -16.59 9.93
C GLY A 208 -5.85 -15.33 9.10
N GLY A 209 -6.79 -15.12 8.17
CA GLY A 209 -6.90 -13.88 7.42
C GLY A 209 -7.49 -12.76 8.28
N GLN A 210 -7.35 -11.56 7.82
CA GLN A 210 -7.82 -10.36 8.51
C GLN A 210 -9.34 -10.26 8.45
N GLY A 211 -10.03 -10.86 9.41
CA GLY A 211 -11.39 -10.43 9.73
C GLY A 211 -11.28 -9.00 10.30
N GLY A 212 -11.45 -7.98 9.47
CA GLY A 212 -11.36 -6.59 9.91
C GLY A 212 -12.43 -6.30 10.95
N GLY A 213 -12.04 -6.02 12.20
CA GLY A 213 -12.99 -5.64 13.24
C GLY A 213 -13.89 -4.45 12.86
N LYS A 214 -13.48 -3.64 11.87
CA LYS A 214 -14.30 -2.56 11.28
C LYS A 214 -15.37 -3.05 10.31
N SER A 215 -15.22 -4.26 9.74
CA SER A 215 -16.19 -4.88 8.82
C SER A 215 -17.25 -5.72 9.54
N MET A 216 -17.28 -5.69 10.87
CA MET A 216 -18.28 -6.40 11.67
C MET A 216 -19.71 -5.97 11.28
N GLY A 217 -20.56 -6.95 11.01
CA GLY A 217 -21.92 -6.72 10.53
C GLY A 217 -22.06 -6.60 9.00
N MET A 218 -20.97 -6.74 8.25
CA MET A 218 -20.96 -6.59 6.78
C MET A 218 -20.75 -7.90 6.03
N ASN A 219 -20.39 -8.97 6.69
CA ASN A 219 -20.02 -10.27 6.09
C ASN A 219 -18.90 -10.16 5.03
N LEU A 220 -17.93 -9.29 5.26
CA LEU A 220 -16.77 -9.12 4.38
C LEU A 220 -15.60 -9.98 4.85
N THR A 221 -14.91 -10.59 3.91
CA THR A 221 -13.57 -11.15 4.12
C THR A 221 -12.53 -10.16 3.59
N HIS A 222 -11.32 -10.22 4.12
CA HIS A 222 -10.19 -9.43 3.66
C HIS A 222 -9.03 -10.36 3.33
N THR A 223 -8.64 -10.41 2.07
CA THR A 223 -7.51 -11.20 1.61
C THR A 223 -6.18 -10.48 1.87
N GLY A 224 -5.11 -10.95 1.33
CA GLY A 224 -3.78 -10.35 1.43
C GLY A 224 -2.70 -11.42 1.35
N ILE A 225 -1.44 -10.98 1.34
CA ILE A 225 -0.29 -11.88 1.42
C ILE A 225 0.07 -12.17 2.88
N LEU A 226 0.68 -13.33 3.12
CA LEU A 226 1.09 -13.78 4.46
C LEU A 226 2.61 -13.86 4.62
N GLY A 227 3.35 -13.57 3.57
CA GLY A 227 4.81 -13.53 3.56
C GLY A 227 5.32 -13.31 2.15
N PHE A 228 6.35 -12.50 2.02
CA PHE A 228 6.97 -12.20 0.73
C PHE A 228 7.77 -13.39 0.24
N ASP A 229 7.82 -13.58 -1.08
CA ASP A 229 8.55 -14.68 -1.75
C ASP A 229 8.18 -16.08 -1.17
N ALA A 230 6.96 -16.26 -0.67
CA ALA A 230 6.51 -17.47 -0.02
C ALA A 230 5.26 -18.06 -0.65
N ASP A 231 5.30 -19.34 -0.98
CA ASP A 231 4.14 -20.15 -1.31
C ASP A 231 3.84 -21.12 -0.16
N PHE A 232 2.76 -20.88 0.55
CA PHE A 232 2.36 -21.72 1.67
C PHE A 232 1.57 -22.93 1.20
N GLN A 233 2.02 -24.14 1.54
CA GLN A 233 1.34 -25.36 1.15
C GLN A 233 0.05 -25.63 1.95
N THR A 234 -0.02 -25.13 3.19
CA THR A 234 -1.25 -25.18 3.99
C THR A 234 -2.25 -24.17 3.45
N PRO A 235 -3.51 -24.54 3.20
CA PRO A 235 -4.54 -23.58 2.87
C PRO A 235 -4.78 -22.64 4.06
N VAL A 236 -4.77 -21.33 3.80
CA VAL A 236 -5.11 -20.29 4.77
C VAL A 236 -6.25 -19.47 4.23
N VAL A 237 -7.24 -19.19 5.06
CA VAL A 237 -8.43 -18.44 4.69
C VAL A 237 -8.65 -17.24 5.60
N ALA A 238 -9.13 -16.16 5.01
CA ALA A 238 -9.88 -15.13 5.70
C ALA A 238 -11.30 -15.65 5.97
N MET A 239 -11.85 -15.32 7.11
CA MET A 239 -13.24 -15.60 7.47
C MET A 239 -13.92 -14.30 7.91
N THR A 240 -15.22 -14.16 7.66
CA THR A 240 -15.95 -12.99 8.15
C THR A 240 -15.87 -12.90 9.68
N ALA A 241 -15.87 -11.69 10.20
CA ALA A 241 -15.79 -11.45 11.66
C ALA A 241 -16.95 -12.11 12.42
N GLU A 242 -18.12 -12.22 11.77
CA GLU A 242 -19.32 -12.84 12.32
C GLU A 242 -19.15 -14.35 12.53
N ASP A 243 -18.66 -15.04 11.50
CA ASP A 243 -18.46 -16.49 11.53
C ASP A 243 -17.27 -16.86 12.42
N GLN A 244 -16.15 -16.12 12.32
CA GLN A 244 -15.00 -16.31 13.20
C GLN A 244 -15.39 -16.13 14.67
N GLY A 245 -16.08 -15.05 14.99
CA GLY A 245 -16.55 -14.77 16.36
C GLY A 245 -17.52 -15.86 16.87
N GLN A 246 -18.30 -16.48 16.00
CA GLN A 246 -19.13 -17.60 16.38
C GLN A 246 -18.32 -18.83 16.76
N LEU A 247 -17.29 -19.18 15.95
CA LEU A 247 -16.39 -20.30 16.26
C LEU A 247 -15.64 -20.05 17.59
N GLU A 248 -15.15 -18.83 17.82
CA GLU A 248 -14.48 -18.45 19.07
C GLU A 248 -15.40 -18.63 20.28
N ARG A 249 -16.66 -18.16 20.19
CA ARG A 249 -17.65 -18.33 21.27
C ARG A 249 -18.02 -19.79 21.54
N TYR A 250 -17.95 -20.69 20.57
CA TYR A 250 -18.09 -22.13 20.82
C TYR A 250 -16.90 -22.65 21.62
N LEU A 251 -15.67 -22.34 21.19
CA LEU A 251 -14.45 -22.76 21.87
C LEU A 251 -14.39 -22.24 23.31
N ASP A 252 -14.80 -20.99 23.58
CA ASP A 252 -14.83 -20.40 24.91
C ASP A 252 -15.81 -21.10 25.86
N ARG A 253 -16.84 -21.73 25.31
CA ARG A 253 -17.81 -22.54 26.08
C ARG A 253 -17.43 -24.03 26.17
N GLY A 254 -16.23 -24.39 25.69
CA GLY A 254 -15.77 -25.78 25.68
C GLY A 254 -16.43 -26.66 24.61
N ILE A 255 -17.10 -26.06 23.64
CA ILE A 255 -17.72 -26.76 22.51
C ILE A 255 -16.71 -26.76 21.37
N THR A 256 -16.31 -27.93 20.85
CA THR A 256 -15.42 -28.03 19.71
C THR A 256 -16.23 -27.99 18.39
N PRO A 257 -16.12 -26.90 17.61
CA PRO A 257 -16.77 -26.85 16.30
C PRO A 257 -16.13 -27.86 15.36
N ARG A 258 -16.94 -28.52 14.52
CA ARG A 258 -16.47 -29.32 13.40
C ARG A 258 -16.88 -28.64 12.09
N VAL A 259 -15.94 -28.50 11.17
CA VAL A 259 -16.11 -27.77 9.93
C VAL A 259 -15.74 -28.66 8.73
N HIS A 260 -16.34 -28.35 7.59
CA HIS A 260 -15.91 -28.83 6.27
C HIS A 260 -15.26 -27.66 5.54
N PHE A 261 -14.06 -27.86 4.97
CA PHE A 261 -13.39 -26.92 4.09
C PHE A 261 -13.08 -27.58 2.75
N ASN A 262 -13.44 -26.91 1.65
CA ASN A 262 -13.03 -27.27 0.30
C ASN A 262 -12.42 -26.04 -0.39
N ILE A 263 -11.10 -25.99 -0.43
CA ILE A 263 -10.32 -24.85 -0.92
C ILE A 263 -9.47 -25.37 -2.08
N GLN A 264 -9.58 -24.72 -3.25
CA GLN A 264 -8.85 -25.12 -4.45
C GLN A 264 -8.18 -23.89 -5.05
N ASN A 265 -6.88 -23.75 -4.87
CA ASN A 265 -6.03 -22.71 -5.45
C ASN A 265 -5.03 -23.35 -6.41
N THR A 266 -4.43 -22.58 -7.30
CA THR A 266 -3.41 -23.09 -8.20
C THR A 266 -2.17 -22.20 -8.21
N PHE A 267 -1.00 -22.82 -8.35
CA PHE A 267 0.28 -22.13 -8.52
C PHE A 267 0.83 -22.42 -9.92
N THR A 268 1.58 -21.46 -10.46
CA THR A 268 2.44 -21.74 -11.63
C THR A 268 3.62 -22.64 -11.23
N ASN A 269 4.24 -23.29 -12.23
CA ASN A 269 5.39 -24.17 -12.00
C ASN A 269 6.73 -23.42 -11.82
N GLY A 270 6.72 -22.09 -11.65
CA GLY A 270 7.92 -21.29 -11.51
C GLY A 270 7.63 -19.80 -11.62
N PRO A 271 8.69 -18.98 -11.79
CA PRO A 271 8.56 -17.54 -11.90
C PRO A 271 7.65 -17.12 -13.06
N VAL A 272 6.95 -16.00 -12.87
CA VAL A 272 6.11 -15.34 -13.88
C VAL A 272 6.66 -13.97 -14.18
N GLU A 273 6.63 -13.58 -15.46
CA GLU A 273 6.98 -12.23 -15.90
C GLU A 273 5.77 -11.31 -15.69
N THR A 274 6.01 -10.10 -15.26
CA THR A 274 5.08 -8.97 -15.21
C THR A 274 5.83 -7.69 -15.53
N ALA A 275 5.19 -6.52 -15.56
CA ALA A 275 5.87 -5.29 -15.93
C ALA A 275 5.22 -4.03 -15.33
N ASN A 276 6.04 -3.08 -14.91
CA ASN A 276 5.60 -1.71 -14.73
C ASN A 276 5.29 -1.06 -16.10
N VAL A 277 4.32 -0.16 -16.12
CA VAL A 277 3.98 0.62 -17.32
C VAL A 277 4.50 2.05 -17.14
N VAL A 278 5.31 2.51 -18.08
CA VAL A 278 6.05 3.78 -17.99
C VAL A 278 5.68 4.70 -19.15
N GLY A 279 5.53 6.00 -18.87
CA GLY A 279 5.38 7.04 -19.88
C GLY A 279 5.86 8.40 -19.35
N GLU A 280 6.21 9.34 -20.20
CA GLU A 280 6.88 10.58 -19.80
C GLU A 280 6.23 11.84 -20.38
N VAL A 281 6.18 12.90 -19.56
CA VAL A 281 6.19 14.30 -20.02
C VAL A 281 7.62 14.78 -19.94
N ARG A 282 8.28 14.90 -21.11
CA ARG A 282 9.71 15.21 -21.17
C ARG A 282 10.00 16.65 -20.77
N GLY A 283 11.02 16.82 -19.94
CA GLY A 283 11.54 18.12 -19.51
C GLY A 283 12.18 18.92 -20.64
N THR A 284 12.08 20.25 -20.55
CA THR A 284 12.59 21.19 -21.57
C THR A 284 14.02 21.69 -21.32
N GLU A 285 14.46 21.71 -20.06
CA GLU A 285 15.77 22.25 -19.68
C GLU A 285 16.71 21.17 -19.12
N HIS A 286 16.16 20.29 -18.26
CA HIS A 286 16.88 19.22 -17.58
C HIS A 286 16.17 17.86 -17.79
N PRO A 287 16.04 17.38 -19.02
CA PRO A 287 15.28 16.18 -19.33
C PRO A 287 15.85 14.89 -18.69
N GLU A 288 17.09 14.91 -18.25
CA GLU A 288 17.76 13.83 -17.51
C GLU A 288 17.37 13.79 -16.03
N GLN A 289 16.80 14.88 -15.48
CA GLN A 289 16.32 14.91 -14.10
C GLN A 289 14.84 14.50 -14.07
N ILE A 290 14.52 13.52 -13.23
CA ILE A 290 13.26 12.77 -13.31
C ILE A 290 12.53 12.83 -11.98
N LEU A 291 11.27 13.26 -12.00
CA LEU A 291 10.30 13.00 -10.93
C LEU A 291 9.45 11.82 -11.36
N VAL A 292 9.35 10.80 -10.50
CA VAL A 292 8.42 9.69 -10.70
C VAL A 292 7.06 10.07 -10.11
N VAL A 293 5.98 9.74 -10.79
CA VAL A 293 4.60 9.94 -10.32
C VAL A 293 3.84 8.67 -10.59
N GLY A 294 3.17 8.11 -9.59
CA GLY A 294 2.56 6.82 -9.79
C GLY A 294 1.53 6.37 -8.75
N GLY A 295 1.15 5.15 -8.92
CA GLY A 295 0.35 4.31 -8.03
C GLY A 295 0.44 2.88 -8.56
N HIS A 296 0.09 1.88 -7.77
CA HIS A 296 0.17 0.52 -8.26
C HIS A 296 -1.04 0.16 -9.13
N LEU A 297 -0.77 -0.69 -10.12
CA LEU A 297 -1.73 -1.15 -11.12
C LEU A 297 -2.39 -2.46 -10.71
N ASP A 298 -1.65 -3.35 -10.07
CA ASP A 298 -2.16 -4.62 -9.58
C ASP A 298 -3.18 -4.44 -8.44
N SER A 299 -3.89 -5.48 -8.12
CA SER A 299 -4.88 -5.50 -7.03
C SER A 299 -5.18 -6.92 -6.58
N TRP A 300 -5.80 -7.05 -5.42
CA TRP A 300 -6.46 -8.31 -5.04
C TRP A 300 -7.73 -8.56 -5.87
N ASP A 301 -8.25 -9.80 -5.76
CA ASP A 301 -9.25 -10.37 -6.66
C ASP A 301 -10.58 -10.73 -5.99
N LEU A 302 -10.85 -10.21 -4.79
CA LEU A 302 -12.17 -10.36 -4.18
C LEU A 302 -13.21 -9.41 -4.77
N SER A 303 -12.76 -8.34 -5.45
CA SER A 303 -13.60 -7.38 -6.15
C SER A 303 -12.85 -6.81 -7.36
N GLN A 304 -13.16 -5.57 -7.77
CA GLN A 304 -12.60 -4.92 -8.95
C GLN A 304 -11.23 -4.27 -8.73
N GLY A 305 -10.75 -4.16 -7.47
CA GLY A 305 -9.52 -3.44 -7.14
C GLY A 305 -9.61 -1.94 -7.46
N THR A 306 -10.75 -1.32 -7.14
CA THR A 306 -11.05 0.06 -7.51
C THR A 306 -10.36 1.04 -6.59
N THR A 307 -10.46 0.83 -5.28
CA THR A 307 -9.87 1.72 -4.28
C THR A 307 -8.43 1.35 -3.96
N ASP A 308 -8.08 0.07 -4.18
CA ASP A 308 -6.78 -0.51 -3.91
C ASP A 308 -6.25 -1.29 -5.14
N ASN A 309 -5.48 -0.66 -6.05
CA ASN A 309 -5.25 0.77 -6.14
C ASN A 309 -5.61 1.33 -7.54
N GLY A 310 -6.79 0.92 -8.05
CA GLY A 310 -7.34 1.53 -9.28
C GLY A 310 -7.46 3.05 -9.16
N SER A 311 -7.80 3.56 -7.95
CA SER A 311 -7.91 5.00 -7.69
C SER A 311 -6.56 5.72 -7.84
N GLY A 312 -5.45 5.16 -7.36
CA GLY A 312 -4.11 5.71 -7.55
C GLY A 312 -3.66 5.66 -9.01
N THR A 313 -3.89 4.53 -9.68
CA THR A 313 -3.66 4.39 -11.13
C THR A 313 -4.42 5.44 -11.93
N ALA A 314 -5.72 5.60 -11.67
CA ALA A 314 -6.56 6.58 -12.37
C ALA A 314 -6.20 8.04 -12.04
N THR A 315 -5.81 8.32 -10.79
CA THR A 315 -5.28 9.61 -10.35
C THR A 315 -3.99 9.95 -11.11
N THR A 316 -3.07 8.98 -11.25
CA THR A 316 -1.82 9.12 -11.99
C THR A 316 -2.05 9.45 -13.46
N LEU A 317 -2.93 8.71 -14.14
CA LEU A 317 -3.30 8.99 -15.54
C LEU A 317 -4.06 10.30 -15.68
N GLY A 318 -4.96 10.63 -14.75
CA GLY A 318 -5.69 11.90 -14.71
C GLY A 318 -4.76 13.10 -14.53
N ALA A 319 -3.73 12.97 -13.70
CA ALA A 319 -2.69 13.99 -13.53
C ALA A 319 -1.87 14.18 -14.82
N ALA A 320 -1.48 13.09 -15.47
CA ALA A 320 -0.78 13.14 -16.76
C ALA A 320 -1.63 13.83 -17.84
N ASP A 321 -2.91 13.47 -17.94
CA ASP A 321 -3.87 14.05 -18.89
C ASP A 321 -4.07 15.56 -18.67
N ALA A 322 -4.25 15.99 -17.41
CA ALA A 322 -4.40 17.40 -17.06
C ALA A 322 -3.15 18.22 -17.46
N ILE A 323 -1.94 17.70 -17.19
CA ILE A 323 -0.68 18.35 -17.58
C ILE A 323 -0.59 18.44 -19.11
N MET A 324 -0.84 17.36 -19.82
CA MET A 324 -0.72 17.33 -21.30
C MET A 324 -1.73 18.27 -21.96
N ARG A 325 -2.99 18.28 -21.51
CA ARG A 325 -4.05 19.15 -22.08
C ARG A 325 -3.85 20.63 -21.75
N SER A 326 -3.25 20.94 -20.59
CA SER A 326 -2.91 22.32 -20.24
C SER A 326 -1.88 22.94 -21.19
N GLY A 327 -1.14 22.11 -21.93
CA GLY A 327 -0.01 22.50 -22.78
C GLY A 327 1.23 22.95 -21.98
N ALA A 328 1.22 22.80 -20.66
CA ALA A 328 2.36 23.13 -19.81
C ALA A 328 3.57 22.24 -20.12
N LYS A 329 4.75 22.82 -20.04
CA LYS A 329 6.03 22.13 -20.31
C LYS A 329 6.93 22.27 -19.10
N PRO A 330 7.18 21.20 -18.33
CA PRO A 330 8.04 21.26 -17.16
C PRO A 330 9.52 21.41 -17.56
N ARG A 331 10.34 21.96 -16.68
CA ARG A 331 11.79 22.04 -16.89
C ARG A 331 12.45 20.66 -16.82
N ARG A 332 11.95 19.76 -15.96
CA ARG A 332 12.44 18.39 -15.73
C ARG A 332 11.41 17.39 -16.17
N THR A 333 11.84 16.17 -16.46
CA THR A 333 10.94 15.09 -16.87
C THR A 333 10.05 14.65 -15.71
N ILE A 334 8.75 14.51 -16.00
CA ILE A 334 7.81 13.81 -15.13
C ILE A 334 7.58 12.43 -15.75
N ARG A 335 7.98 11.39 -15.05
CA ARG A 335 7.81 10.00 -15.46
C ARG A 335 6.65 9.40 -14.69
N PHE A 336 5.58 9.08 -15.41
CA PHE A 336 4.42 8.39 -14.87
C PHE A 336 4.66 6.89 -14.91
N VAL A 337 4.45 6.24 -13.76
CA VAL A 337 4.67 4.79 -13.61
C VAL A 337 3.44 4.18 -12.96
N LEU A 338 2.88 3.17 -13.62
CA LEU A 338 1.91 2.27 -13.01
C LEU A 338 2.67 1.03 -12.57
N PHE A 339 2.89 0.92 -11.27
CA PHE A 339 3.64 -0.18 -10.69
C PHE A 339 2.79 -1.45 -10.65
N THR A 340 3.41 -2.63 -10.74
CA THR A 340 2.77 -3.92 -10.49
C THR A 340 3.50 -4.61 -9.34
N GLY A 341 2.87 -5.58 -8.69
CA GLY A 341 3.50 -6.34 -7.61
C GLY A 341 3.70 -5.58 -6.30
N GLU A 342 2.96 -4.49 -6.09
CA GLU A 342 2.92 -3.81 -4.79
C GLU A 342 2.40 -4.76 -3.72
N GLU A 343 1.28 -5.43 -4.00
CA GLU A 343 0.54 -6.35 -3.13
C GLU A 343 1.34 -7.59 -2.70
N GLN A 344 2.43 -7.91 -3.42
CA GLN A 344 3.32 -9.02 -3.11
C GLN A 344 4.60 -8.59 -2.37
N GLY A 345 4.77 -7.30 -2.12
CA GLY A 345 5.89 -6.76 -1.36
C GLY A 345 6.73 -5.73 -2.12
N LEU A 346 6.08 -4.85 -2.87
CA LEU A 346 6.69 -3.73 -3.60
C LEU A 346 7.59 -4.21 -4.77
N ASP A 347 7.31 -5.37 -5.35
CA ASP A 347 8.20 -6.01 -6.34
C ASP A 347 8.47 -5.11 -7.55
N GLY A 348 7.46 -4.36 -8.03
CA GLY A 348 7.57 -3.47 -9.18
C GLY A 348 8.41 -2.24 -8.92
N SER A 349 8.21 -1.55 -7.81
CA SER A 349 9.02 -0.38 -7.45
C SER A 349 10.45 -0.75 -7.05
N LEU A 350 10.65 -1.91 -6.41
CA LEU A 350 12.00 -2.48 -6.19
C LEU A 350 12.69 -2.79 -7.52
N ALA A 351 11.98 -3.38 -8.47
CA ALA A 351 12.51 -3.66 -9.81
C ALA A 351 12.86 -2.37 -10.54
N TYR A 352 12.00 -1.33 -10.46
CA TYR A 352 12.26 -0.01 -11.03
C TYR A 352 13.55 0.60 -10.46
N VAL A 353 13.66 0.72 -9.15
CA VAL A 353 14.86 1.29 -8.48
C VAL A 353 16.12 0.52 -8.88
N LYS A 354 16.05 -0.81 -8.96
CA LYS A 354 17.17 -1.65 -9.38
C LYS A 354 17.56 -1.45 -10.84
N GLN A 355 16.58 -1.38 -11.76
CA GLN A 355 16.84 -1.19 -13.20
C GLN A 355 17.42 0.20 -13.48
N HIS A 356 16.97 1.22 -12.73
CA HIS A 356 17.40 2.61 -12.87
C HIS A 356 18.52 3.02 -11.90
N GLN A 357 19.21 2.07 -11.25
CA GLN A 357 20.23 2.36 -10.25
C GLN A 357 21.28 3.37 -10.71
N SER A 358 21.70 3.31 -11.98
CA SER A 358 22.66 4.26 -12.57
C SER A 358 22.10 5.68 -12.76
N GLU A 359 20.77 5.84 -12.77
CA GLU A 359 20.06 7.10 -12.95
C GLU A 359 19.51 7.67 -11.64
N MET A 360 19.52 6.91 -10.53
CA MET A 360 18.96 7.37 -9.25
C MET A 360 19.56 8.71 -8.80
N ALA A 361 20.83 8.97 -9.11
CA ALA A 361 21.45 10.28 -8.85
C ALA A 361 20.72 11.44 -9.53
N ASN A 362 19.96 11.22 -10.58
CA ASN A 362 19.19 12.20 -11.34
C ASN A 362 17.71 12.25 -10.94
N HIS A 363 17.21 11.30 -10.15
CA HIS A 363 15.84 11.34 -9.67
C HIS A 363 15.64 12.43 -8.61
N LEU A 364 14.45 13.03 -8.61
CA LEU A 364 14.03 14.06 -7.65
C LEU A 364 13.27 13.46 -6.47
N GLY A 365 12.82 12.23 -6.62
CA GLY A 365 11.92 11.49 -5.75
C GLY A 365 10.77 10.89 -6.52
N ASP A 366 9.80 10.40 -5.80
CA ASP A 366 8.51 9.97 -6.32
C ASP A 366 7.34 10.74 -5.68
N LEU A 367 6.15 10.57 -6.25
CA LEU A 367 4.89 11.09 -5.74
C LEU A 367 3.82 10.02 -5.99
N ILE A 368 3.36 9.37 -4.93
CA ILE A 368 2.46 8.20 -5.00
C ILE A 368 1.14 8.49 -4.26
N LEU A 369 0.05 7.90 -4.76
CA LEU A 369 -1.24 7.86 -4.08
C LEU A 369 -1.68 6.41 -3.95
N ASP A 370 -1.89 5.98 -2.68
CA ASP A 370 -2.18 4.58 -2.37
C ASP A 370 -2.86 4.38 -1.02
N ALA A 371 -3.97 5.07 -0.78
CA ALA A 371 -4.71 4.86 0.48
C ALA A 371 -6.23 4.98 0.27
N GLY A 372 -6.74 4.40 -0.82
CA GLY A 372 -8.16 4.20 -1.04
C GLY A 372 -8.89 5.36 -1.71
N GLN A 373 -10.18 5.49 -1.37
CA GLN A 373 -11.14 6.37 -2.05
C GLN A 373 -11.25 7.78 -1.46
N GLY A 374 -10.45 8.12 -0.45
CA GLY A 374 -10.60 9.38 0.28
C GLY A 374 -9.95 10.58 -0.40
N GLU A 375 -10.32 11.79 0.06
CA GLU A 375 -9.67 13.02 -0.37
C GLU A 375 -8.23 13.10 0.13
N VAL A 376 -7.32 13.63 -0.69
CA VAL A 376 -5.98 14.01 -0.25
C VAL A 376 -6.07 15.17 0.77
N LYS A 377 -5.41 14.98 1.91
CA LYS A 377 -5.35 15.91 3.04
C LYS A 377 -3.95 16.45 3.28
N GLY A 378 -2.94 15.95 2.59
CA GLY A 378 -1.56 16.36 2.80
C GLY A 378 -0.55 15.62 1.97
N PHE A 379 0.72 15.89 2.28
CA PHE A 379 1.88 15.23 1.69
C PHE A 379 2.84 14.82 2.81
N GLN A 380 3.32 13.60 2.75
CA GLN A 380 4.37 13.07 3.61
C GLN A 380 5.66 12.94 2.80
N LEU A 381 6.76 13.50 3.29
CA LEU A 381 7.98 13.66 2.49
C LEU A 381 9.03 12.55 2.70
N GLY A 382 8.62 11.36 3.17
CA GLY A 382 9.48 10.17 3.25
C GLY A 382 10.76 10.37 4.06
N GLY A 383 10.67 10.94 5.26
CA GLY A 383 11.81 11.19 6.15
C GLY A 383 12.64 12.44 5.78
N ARG A 384 12.28 13.17 4.74
CA ARG A 384 13.03 14.32 4.20
C ARG A 384 12.64 15.64 4.86
N SER A 385 12.97 15.80 6.15
CA SER A 385 12.73 17.02 6.92
C SER A 385 13.38 18.28 6.32
N ASP A 386 14.45 18.11 5.53
CA ASP A 386 15.12 19.18 4.81
C ASP A 386 14.28 19.83 3.69
N LEU A 387 13.17 19.19 3.29
CA LEU A 387 12.29 19.67 2.23
C LEU A 387 11.02 20.38 2.77
N LEU A 388 10.75 20.32 4.07
CA LEU A 388 9.55 20.89 4.68
C LEU A 388 9.40 22.40 4.35
N ASP A 389 10.44 23.20 4.62
CA ASP A 389 10.42 24.65 4.37
C ASP A 389 10.25 24.99 2.88
N ALA A 390 10.74 24.12 1.99
CA ALA A 390 10.60 24.33 0.55
C ALA A 390 9.21 23.93 0.03
N PHE A 391 8.56 22.92 0.65
CA PHE A 391 7.26 22.39 0.21
C PHE A 391 6.07 23.12 0.84
N GLN A 392 6.18 23.59 2.10
CA GLN A 392 5.10 24.23 2.83
C GLN A 392 4.45 25.42 2.09
N PRO A 393 5.20 26.36 1.45
CA PRO A 393 4.57 27.46 0.71
C PRO A 393 3.73 27.00 -0.49
N PHE A 394 4.08 25.87 -1.11
CA PHE A 394 3.26 25.25 -2.15
C PHE A 394 1.95 24.71 -1.57
N ALA A 395 2.01 23.94 -0.50
CA ALA A 395 0.83 23.42 0.19
C ALA A 395 -0.09 24.55 0.67
N ASP A 396 0.47 25.63 1.23
CA ASP A 396 -0.29 26.80 1.64
C ASP A 396 -1.01 27.48 0.46
N SER A 397 -0.47 27.41 -0.75
CA SER A 397 -1.10 27.96 -1.95
C SER A 397 -2.32 27.16 -2.42
N LEU A 398 -2.47 25.93 -1.96
CA LEU A 398 -3.57 25.01 -2.32
C LEU A 398 -4.81 25.14 -1.42
N THR A 399 -4.89 26.16 -0.57
CA THR A 399 -5.98 26.34 0.42
C THR A 399 -7.38 26.39 -0.20
N ALA A 400 -7.51 26.80 -1.46
CA ALA A 400 -8.78 26.73 -2.20
C ALA A 400 -9.28 25.31 -2.43
N MET A 401 -8.37 24.32 -2.39
CA MET A 401 -8.67 22.89 -2.52
C MET A 401 -8.85 22.20 -1.15
N GLY A 402 -8.86 22.98 -0.07
CA GLY A 402 -8.96 22.50 1.32
C GLY A 402 -7.64 22.61 2.09
N PRO A 403 -7.65 22.30 3.39
CA PRO A 403 -6.44 22.30 4.19
C PRO A 403 -5.52 21.15 3.75
N ILE A 404 -4.29 21.47 3.39
CA ILE A 404 -3.25 20.52 2.98
C ILE A 404 -2.13 20.55 4.00
N SER A 405 -1.91 19.45 4.71
CA SER A 405 -0.79 19.30 5.66
C SER A 405 0.48 18.87 4.94
N VAL A 406 1.62 19.15 5.55
CA VAL A 406 2.93 18.62 5.12
C VAL A 406 3.67 18.13 6.35
N ASP A 407 4.18 16.91 6.30
CA ASP A 407 5.08 16.38 7.31
C ASP A 407 6.19 15.52 6.66
N ASP A 408 7.16 15.10 7.46
CA ASP A 408 8.29 14.29 7.01
C ASP A 408 8.16 12.80 7.33
N LYS A 409 6.98 12.33 7.65
CA LYS A 409 6.78 10.91 7.94
C LYS A 409 7.04 10.04 6.72
N ILE A 410 7.33 8.79 7.02
CA ILE A 410 7.45 7.73 6.02
C ILE A 410 6.11 7.00 5.95
N GLU A 411 5.65 6.74 4.73
CA GLU A 411 4.64 5.73 4.47
C GLU A 411 5.35 4.43 4.13
N ASP A 412 5.19 3.42 4.97
CA ASP A 412 5.93 2.16 4.92
C ASP A 412 5.18 1.03 4.17
N GLY A 413 3.92 1.27 3.81
CA GLY A 413 3.02 0.29 3.18
C GLY A 413 2.80 0.49 1.68
N THR A 414 3.65 1.23 0.96
CA THR A 414 3.47 1.48 -0.47
C THR A 414 4.80 1.71 -1.20
N ASP A 415 4.74 1.87 -2.52
CA ASP A 415 5.88 2.01 -3.44
C ASP A 415 6.85 3.15 -3.09
N THR A 416 6.40 4.22 -2.38
CA THR A 416 7.27 5.31 -1.91
C THR A 416 8.42 4.82 -1.03
N LEU A 417 8.23 3.72 -0.31
CA LEU A 417 9.25 3.16 0.57
C LEU A 417 10.54 2.80 -0.18
N THR A 418 10.43 2.30 -1.40
CA THR A 418 11.59 1.88 -2.20
C THR A 418 12.46 3.08 -2.60
N PHE A 419 11.86 4.23 -2.90
CA PHE A 419 12.57 5.49 -3.17
C PHE A 419 13.16 6.08 -1.89
N THR A 420 12.45 6.00 -0.77
CA THR A 420 12.96 6.40 0.55
C THR A 420 14.21 5.59 0.92
N ILE A 421 14.22 4.28 0.71
CA ILE A 421 15.38 3.41 0.90
C ILE A 421 16.54 3.81 -0.05
N ALA A 422 16.23 4.25 -1.26
CA ALA A 422 17.24 4.75 -2.20
C ALA A 422 17.78 6.16 -1.84
N GLY A 423 17.34 6.75 -0.73
CA GLY A 423 17.76 8.06 -0.24
C GLY A 423 17.04 9.24 -0.87
N LEU A 424 16.01 8.99 -1.65
CA LEU A 424 15.16 9.97 -2.29
C LEU A 424 13.95 10.32 -1.41
N PRO A 425 13.27 11.47 -1.61
CA PRO A 425 11.98 11.68 -1.00
C PRO A 425 10.93 10.75 -1.62
N GLY A 426 10.43 9.81 -0.82
CA GLY A 426 9.23 9.04 -1.12
C GLY A 426 8.01 9.84 -0.68
N ILE A 427 7.40 10.58 -1.63
CA ILE A 427 6.31 11.50 -1.30
C ILE A 427 4.97 10.77 -1.38
N ASN A 428 4.39 10.50 -0.22
CA ASN A 428 3.03 9.97 -0.14
C ASN A 428 1.99 11.09 -0.15
N MET A 429 0.96 10.96 -0.99
CA MET A 429 -0.23 11.81 -0.95
C MET A 429 -1.18 11.29 0.13
N LEU A 430 -1.12 11.89 1.32
CA LEU A 430 -1.89 11.48 2.50
C LEU A 430 -3.38 11.66 2.28
N GLN A 431 -4.14 10.56 2.22
CA GLN A 431 -5.59 10.54 2.04
C GLN A 431 -6.38 10.44 3.35
N ASP A 432 -7.67 10.76 3.30
CA ASP A 432 -8.62 10.41 4.35
C ASP A 432 -8.95 8.91 4.28
N THR A 433 -8.37 8.15 5.18
CA THR A 433 -8.51 6.68 5.24
C THR A 433 -9.70 6.19 6.07
N LYS A 434 -10.65 7.09 6.42
CA LYS A 434 -11.75 6.75 7.33
C LYS A 434 -12.53 5.53 6.89
N ASP A 435 -12.84 5.43 5.61
CA ASP A 435 -13.66 4.36 5.05
C ASP A 435 -12.83 3.30 4.27
N TYR A 436 -11.52 3.50 4.13
CA TYR A 436 -10.64 2.62 3.36
C TYR A 436 -10.62 1.18 3.89
N MET A 437 -10.64 1.00 5.22
CA MET A 437 -10.60 -0.33 5.81
C MET A 437 -11.82 -1.21 5.51
N TYR A 438 -12.91 -0.66 4.95
CA TYR A 438 -14.04 -1.47 4.48
C TYR A 438 -13.79 -2.05 3.09
N THR A 439 -13.09 -1.30 2.23
CA THR A 439 -12.78 -1.70 0.85
C THR A 439 -11.46 -2.45 0.74
N HIS A 440 -10.46 -2.08 1.53
CA HIS A 440 -9.11 -2.64 1.51
C HIS A 440 -9.12 -4.18 1.50
N HIS A 441 -8.68 -4.76 0.38
CA HIS A 441 -8.57 -6.21 0.13
C HIS A 441 -9.89 -6.99 0.28
N SER A 442 -11.05 -6.37 0.09
CA SER A 442 -12.36 -6.99 0.35
C SER A 442 -13.29 -7.00 -0.87
N GLN A 443 -14.44 -7.67 -0.73
CA GLN A 443 -15.49 -7.66 -1.75
C GLN A 443 -16.11 -6.27 -1.96
N ALA A 444 -15.91 -5.33 -1.05
CA ALA A 444 -16.42 -3.97 -1.15
C ALA A 444 -15.54 -3.03 -1.98
N ASP A 445 -14.41 -3.51 -2.48
CA ASP A 445 -13.49 -2.74 -3.34
C ASP A 445 -14.01 -2.66 -4.79
N ALA A 446 -15.13 -2.00 -4.95
CA ALA A 446 -15.85 -1.84 -6.20
C ALA A 446 -16.01 -0.36 -6.59
N LEU A 447 -16.37 -0.11 -7.86
CA LEU A 447 -16.44 1.23 -8.43
C LEU A 447 -17.36 2.19 -7.65
N GLU A 448 -18.41 1.67 -7.04
CA GLU A 448 -19.37 2.41 -6.24
C GLU A 448 -18.78 3.03 -4.96
N ALA A 449 -17.61 2.55 -4.52
CA ALA A 449 -16.92 3.14 -3.37
C ALA A 449 -16.25 4.49 -3.72
N GLN A 450 -15.93 4.73 -5.00
CA GLN A 450 -15.24 5.94 -5.45
C GLN A 450 -16.20 7.06 -5.83
N LYS A 451 -15.85 8.29 -5.49
CA LYS A 451 -16.59 9.52 -5.87
C LYS A 451 -15.82 10.27 -6.94
N GLN A 452 -16.54 10.68 -8.00
CA GLN A 452 -15.95 11.36 -9.14
C GLN A 452 -15.27 12.68 -8.78
N ASP A 453 -15.89 13.50 -7.94
CA ASP A 453 -15.35 14.79 -7.51
C ASP A 453 -14.09 14.63 -6.64
N VAL A 454 -14.04 13.62 -5.78
CA VAL A 454 -12.86 13.31 -4.97
C VAL A 454 -11.71 12.86 -5.87
N LEU A 455 -11.97 11.95 -6.80
CA LEU A 455 -10.96 11.44 -7.71
C LEU A 455 -10.39 12.54 -8.63
N ALA A 456 -11.25 13.41 -9.17
CA ALA A 456 -10.84 14.57 -9.98
C ALA A 456 -9.95 15.53 -9.18
N LYS A 457 -10.33 15.82 -7.93
CA LYS A 457 -9.56 16.66 -7.03
C LYS A 457 -8.19 16.05 -6.70
N ASN A 458 -8.13 14.75 -6.40
CA ASN A 458 -6.87 14.06 -6.12
C ASN A 458 -5.94 14.08 -7.35
N ALA A 459 -6.48 13.83 -8.57
CA ALA A 459 -5.73 13.93 -9.82
C ALA A 459 -5.19 15.34 -10.07
N THR A 460 -5.99 16.35 -9.77
CA THR A 460 -5.59 17.76 -9.88
C THR A 460 -4.45 18.09 -8.91
N LEU A 461 -4.57 17.66 -7.64
CA LEU A 461 -3.53 17.86 -6.62
C LEU A 461 -2.21 17.17 -7.01
N MET A 462 -2.28 15.94 -7.52
CA MET A 462 -1.12 15.20 -8.02
C MET A 462 -0.47 15.94 -9.20
N ALA A 463 -1.26 16.40 -10.17
CA ALA A 463 -0.76 17.15 -11.34
C ALA A 463 -0.06 18.45 -10.93
N LEU A 464 -0.66 19.21 -9.99
CA LEU A 464 -0.09 20.45 -9.48
C LEU A 464 1.22 20.22 -8.73
N ALA A 465 1.26 19.23 -7.84
CA ALA A 465 2.46 18.89 -7.09
C ALA A 465 3.58 18.39 -8.02
N ALA A 466 3.26 17.48 -8.94
CA ALA A 466 4.21 16.95 -9.90
C ALA A 466 4.81 18.06 -10.79
N PHE A 467 3.94 18.91 -11.34
CA PHE A 467 4.42 20.02 -12.19
C PHE A 467 5.23 21.02 -11.39
N TRP A 468 4.77 21.41 -10.19
CA TRP A 468 5.49 22.34 -9.33
C TRP A 468 6.90 21.83 -8.96
N ILE A 469 7.04 20.56 -8.59
CA ILE A 469 8.35 19.95 -8.28
C ILE A 469 9.25 19.96 -9.52
N ALA A 470 8.72 19.55 -10.68
CA ALA A 470 9.50 19.41 -11.92
C ALA A 470 9.86 20.73 -12.58
N ASP A 471 9.04 21.79 -12.37
CA ASP A 471 9.22 23.11 -13.04
C ASP A 471 9.99 24.13 -12.17
N ARG A 472 10.45 23.77 -10.96
CA ARG A 472 11.25 24.66 -10.11
C ARG A 472 12.55 25.07 -10.82
N PRO A 473 13.01 26.35 -10.63
CA PRO A 473 14.33 26.75 -11.11
C PRO A 473 15.44 25.89 -10.51
N GLU A 474 15.44 25.71 -9.19
CA GLU A 474 16.39 24.86 -8.49
C GLU A 474 15.90 23.42 -8.45
N ARG A 475 16.84 22.48 -8.43
CA ARG A 475 16.53 21.07 -8.26
C ARG A 475 15.87 20.85 -6.89
N PHE A 476 14.72 20.13 -6.89
CA PHE A 476 13.92 19.92 -5.67
C PHE A 476 14.67 19.09 -4.63
N ALA A 477 15.25 17.96 -5.02
CA ALA A 477 15.96 17.08 -4.12
C ALA A 477 17.14 16.40 -4.80
N VAL A 478 18.09 15.95 -3.99
CA VAL A 478 19.16 15.01 -4.37
C VAL A 478 19.11 13.81 -3.42
N PRO A 479 19.53 12.63 -3.88
CA PRO A 479 19.59 11.46 -3.00
C PRO A 479 20.50 11.71 -1.80
N TRP A 480 20.09 11.25 -0.64
CA TRP A 480 20.95 11.23 0.54
C TRP A 480 21.96 10.07 0.47
N PRO A 481 23.16 10.23 1.03
CA PRO A 481 24.09 9.13 1.21
C PRO A 481 23.48 8.03 2.09
N ALA A 482 23.87 6.77 1.82
CA ALA A 482 23.36 5.58 2.51
C ALA A 482 23.40 5.68 4.05
N GLU A 483 24.47 6.26 4.62
CA GLU A 483 24.61 6.46 6.06
C GLU A 483 23.53 7.38 6.64
N ARG A 484 23.25 8.50 5.96
CA ARG A 484 22.21 9.46 6.37
C ARG A 484 20.82 8.83 6.24
N THR A 485 20.56 8.10 5.15
CA THR A 485 19.31 7.40 4.92
C THR A 485 19.09 6.32 5.99
N ALA A 486 20.10 5.49 6.25
CA ALA A 486 20.03 4.46 7.28
C ALA A 486 19.75 5.04 8.67
N LYS A 487 20.39 6.17 9.01
CA LYS A 487 20.16 6.86 10.29
C LYS A 487 18.71 7.35 10.39
N MET A 488 18.22 8.04 9.36
CA MET A 488 16.84 8.53 9.31
C MET A 488 15.81 7.40 9.45
N LEU A 489 15.98 6.30 8.70
CA LEU A 489 15.09 5.15 8.78
C LEU A 489 15.07 4.51 10.19
N ARG A 490 16.21 4.50 10.90
CA ARG A 490 16.26 4.06 12.30
C ARG A 490 15.56 5.03 13.25
N GLU A 491 15.75 6.33 13.06
CA GLU A 491 15.10 7.39 13.85
C GLU A 491 13.57 7.39 13.67
N GLN A 492 13.10 7.05 12.46
CA GLN A 492 11.68 6.88 12.14
C GLN A 492 11.12 5.50 12.53
N HIS A 493 11.95 4.61 13.14
CA HIS A 493 11.58 3.28 13.61
C HIS A 493 11.30 2.23 12.51
N GLU A 494 11.76 2.45 11.28
CA GLU A 494 11.55 1.54 10.14
C GLU A 494 12.52 0.33 10.14
N TYR A 495 13.60 0.35 10.93
CA TYR A 495 14.66 -0.67 10.87
C TYR A 495 14.15 -2.10 11.05
N GLU A 496 13.34 -2.34 12.09
CA GLU A 496 12.90 -3.70 12.42
C GLU A 496 11.95 -4.25 11.34
N GLU A 497 11.13 -3.40 10.75
CA GLU A 497 10.21 -3.75 9.69
C GLU A 497 10.95 -4.04 8.38
N LEU A 498 11.80 -3.12 7.92
CA LEU A 498 12.62 -3.30 6.73
C LEU A 498 13.53 -4.53 6.82
N LYS A 499 14.09 -4.80 7.99
CA LYS A 499 14.89 -6.00 8.21
C LYS A 499 14.04 -7.27 8.14
N ALA A 500 12.86 -7.23 8.69
CA ALA A 500 11.91 -8.34 8.70
C ALA A 500 11.47 -8.73 7.28
N PHE A 501 11.31 -7.75 6.42
CA PHE A 501 10.92 -7.92 5.01
C PHE A 501 12.11 -8.08 4.06
N HIS A 502 13.34 -8.21 4.59
CA HIS A 502 14.58 -8.29 3.81
C HIS A 502 14.84 -7.06 2.92
N LEU A 503 14.24 -5.93 3.24
CA LEU A 503 14.37 -4.65 2.54
C LEU A 503 15.46 -3.73 3.09
N TRP A 504 16.19 -4.14 4.13
CA TRP A 504 17.27 -3.37 4.74
C TRP A 504 18.62 -3.57 4.04
N PRO A 505 19.10 -2.64 3.19
CA PRO A 505 20.34 -2.84 2.43
C PRO A 505 21.59 -2.29 3.13
N PHE A 506 21.46 -1.64 4.29
CA PHE A 506 22.49 -0.80 4.88
C PHE A 506 23.42 -1.51 5.90
N GLY A 507 23.21 -2.79 6.16
CA GLY A 507 24.01 -3.51 7.17
C GLY A 507 23.96 -2.80 8.54
N ASP A 508 25.12 -2.40 9.05
CA ASP A 508 25.25 -1.73 10.33
C ASP A 508 25.25 -0.19 10.27
N LEU A 509 25.10 0.40 9.09
CA LEU A 509 25.06 1.86 8.94
C LEU A 509 23.92 2.50 9.75
N GLY A 510 24.13 3.72 10.19
CA GLY A 510 23.15 4.50 10.95
C GLY A 510 22.92 4.01 12.39
N LYS A 511 23.69 3.06 12.90
CA LYS A 511 23.76 2.79 14.35
C LYS A 511 24.51 3.97 15.00
N ASP A 512 23.91 4.56 16.02
CA ASP A 512 24.67 5.48 16.87
C ASP A 512 25.81 4.68 17.51
N ASP A 513 27.04 5.20 17.44
CA ASP A 513 28.13 4.71 18.27
C ASP A 513 27.70 4.91 19.73
N ALA A 514 27.08 3.91 20.33
CA ALA A 514 26.81 3.92 21.75
C ALA A 514 28.17 4.16 22.46
N PRO A 515 28.28 5.15 23.35
CA PRO A 515 29.50 5.34 24.08
C PRO A 515 29.84 4.00 24.77
N GLN A 516 30.99 3.46 24.45
CA GLN A 516 31.52 2.30 25.16
C GLN A 516 31.74 2.72 26.60
N ASN A 517 30.79 2.38 27.48
CA ASN A 517 30.93 2.45 28.93
C ASN A 517 31.46 1.12 29.48
#